data_068ee762442233e7e63066e82a03ed69
#
_entry.id   068ee762442233e7e63066e82a03ed69
#
_cell.length_a   1.000
_cell.length_b   1.000
_cell.length_c   1.000
_cell.angle_alpha   90.00
_cell.angle_beta   90.00
_cell.angle_gamma   90.00
#
_symmetry.space_group_name_H-M   'P 1'
#
loop_
_entity.id
_entity.type
_entity.pdbx_description
1 polymer ?
#
loop_
_entity_poly.entity_id
_entity_poly.type
_entity_poly.pdbx_seq_one_letter_code
_entity_poly.pdbx_strand_id
1 'polypeptide(L)'
;MRHFILLLSLLIVGLILTTRTAVAAMTLPAHEWTMLRQVAAEYGLSAEETWLLAAIRIHENGRPGLEFGVGGPMDSGHKAHRYRDGVKSFRVQCAWAAGTIKKRYTGDLATFGKRYNPRHAAAWAGNVAAIIVRLKRLHNGRLP
;
A
#
# COMPACT_ATOMS: atom_id res chain seq x y z
N MET A 1 -4.48 -24.21 -41.04
CA MET A 1 -4.76 -24.64 -39.65
C MET A 1 -3.56 -24.51 -38.69
N ARG A 2 -2.35 -24.94 -39.04
CA ARG A 2 -1.18 -24.84 -38.12
C ARG A 2 -0.81 -23.42 -37.68
N HIS A 3 -0.91 -22.42 -38.57
CA HIS A 3 -0.60 -21.03 -38.22
C HIS A 3 -1.62 -20.37 -37.30
N PHE A 4 -2.89 -20.79 -37.34
CA PHE A 4 -3.94 -20.27 -36.48
C PHE A 4 -3.78 -20.74 -35.02
N ILE A 5 -3.34 -21.98 -34.82
CA ILE A 5 -3.09 -22.54 -33.49
C ILE A 5 -1.87 -21.86 -32.83
N LEU A 6 -0.82 -21.54 -33.61
CA LEU A 6 0.37 -20.84 -33.13
C LEU A 6 0.06 -19.40 -32.70
N LEU A 7 -0.78 -18.67 -33.46
CA LEU A 7 -1.21 -17.33 -33.10
C LEU A 7 -2.06 -17.32 -31.84
N LEU A 8 -2.98 -18.28 -31.69
CA LEU A 8 -3.83 -18.39 -30.50
C LEU A 8 -3.03 -18.70 -29.24
N SER A 9 -2.04 -19.58 -29.32
CA SER A 9 -1.17 -19.92 -28.19
C SER A 9 -0.27 -18.76 -27.78
N LEU A 10 0.25 -17.96 -28.68
CA LEU A 10 1.02 -16.74 -28.39
C LEU A 10 0.14 -15.68 -27.72
N LEU A 11 -1.13 -15.54 -28.12
CA LEU A 11 -2.07 -14.60 -27.53
C LEU A 11 -2.44 -14.98 -26.10
N ILE A 12 -2.64 -16.27 -25.82
CA ILE A 12 -2.93 -16.79 -24.48
C ILE A 12 -1.71 -16.63 -23.55
N VAL A 13 -0.51 -16.93 -24.02
CA VAL A 13 0.72 -16.75 -23.24
C VAL A 13 0.97 -15.27 -22.94
N GLY A 14 0.75 -14.38 -23.91
CA GLY A 14 0.84 -12.93 -23.70
C GLY A 14 -0.16 -12.42 -22.67
N LEU A 15 -1.41 -12.90 -22.69
CA LEU A 15 -2.45 -12.52 -21.73
C LEU A 15 -2.14 -13.02 -20.32
N ILE A 16 -1.60 -14.22 -20.17
CA ILE A 16 -1.21 -14.79 -18.87
C ILE A 16 -0.02 -14.06 -18.28
N LEU A 17 0.95 -13.66 -19.10
CA LEU A 17 2.12 -12.89 -18.66
C LEU A 17 1.73 -11.47 -18.20
N THR A 18 0.87 -10.79 -18.94
CA THR A 18 0.41 -9.45 -18.56
C THR A 18 -0.45 -9.45 -17.29
N THR A 19 -1.27 -10.47 -17.08
CA THR A 19 -2.06 -10.60 -15.85
C THR A 19 -1.18 -10.91 -14.62
N ARG A 20 -0.13 -11.72 -14.77
CA ARG A 20 0.82 -12.02 -13.69
C ARG A 20 1.64 -10.81 -13.25
N THR A 21 2.10 -10.00 -14.20
CA THR A 21 2.83 -8.75 -13.87
C THR A 21 1.95 -7.72 -13.19
N ALA A 22 0.68 -7.57 -13.60
CA ALA A 22 -0.27 -6.67 -12.96
C ALA A 22 -0.66 -7.13 -11.53
N VAL A 23 -0.70 -8.43 -11.28
CA VAL A 23 -0.97 -8.99 -9.93
C VAL A 23 0.25 -8.80 -9.02
N ALA A 24 1.46 -9.04 -9.53
CA ALA A 24 2.70 -8.84 -8.76
C ALA A 24 2.89 -7.37 -8.33
N ALA A 25 2.47 -6.41 -9.14
CA ALA A 25 2.56 -4.98 -8.84
C ALA A 25 1.58 -4.50 -7.73
N MET A 26 0.67 -5.36 -7.27
CA MET A 26 -0.34 -5.03 -6.26
C MET A 26 -0.20 -5.82 -4.95
N THR A 27 0.90 -6.51 -4.75
CA THR A 27 1.21 -7.19 -3.49
C THR A 27 2.47 -6.59 -2.89
N LEU A 28 2.50 -6.47 -1.58
CA LEU A 28 3.72 -6.07 -0.90
C LEU A 28 4.70 -7.25 -0.85
N PRO A 29 6.01 -6.99 -0.96
CA PRO A 29 7.04 -7.99 -0.68
C PRO A 29 6.90 -8.55 0.74
N ALA A 30 7.28 -9.80 0.96
CA ALA A 30 7.14 -10.46 2.26
C ALA A 30 7.83 -9.69 3.41
N HIS A 31 9.00 -9.09 3.16
CA HIS A 31 9.71 -8.30 4.16
C HIS A 31 8.98 -7.00 4.53
N GLU A 32 8.30 -6.35 3.57
CA GLU A 32 7.46 -5.18 3.85
C GLU A 32 6.23 -5.57 4.68
N TRP A 33 5.58 -6.70 4.37
CA TRP A 33 4.48 -7.23 5.18
C TRP A 33 4.89 -7.52 6.62
N THR A 34 6.04 -8.17 6.80
CA THR A 34 6.57 -8.46 8.14
C THR A 34 6.76 -7.18 8.95
N MET A 35 7.41 -6.18 8.37
CA MET A 35 7.65 -4.90 9.05
C MET A 35 6.36 -4.13 9.31
N LEU A 36 5.44 -4.11 8.35
CA LEU A 36 4.14 -3.46 8.48
C LEU A 36 3.33 -4.05 9.64
N ARG A 37 3.30 -5.38 9.78
CA ARG A 37 2.61 -6.04 10.90
C ARG A 37 3.27 -5.74 12.25
N GLN A 38 4.60 -5.71 12.30
CA GLN A 38 5.32 -5.32 13.52
C GLN A 38 4.93 -3.91 13.96
N VAL A 39 4.99 -2.96 13.03
CA VAL A 39 4.61 -1.57 13.30
C VAL A 39 3.13 -1.46 13.66
N ALA A 40 2.24 -2.17 12.95
CA ALA A 40 0.81 -2.17 13.26
C ALA A 40 0.55 -2.66 14.70
N ALA A 41 1.23 -3.71 15.14
CA ALA A 41 1.14 -4.22 16.51
C ALA A 41 1.68 -3.21 17.54
N GLU A 42 2.80 -2.56 17.27
CA GLU A 42 3.39 -1.53 18.14
C GLU A 42 2.44 -0.34 18.36
N TYR A 43 1.67 0.02 17.32
CA TYR A 43 0.69 1.11 17.40
C TYR A 43 -0.71 0.64 17.82
N GLY A 44 -0.90 -0.65 18.09
CA GLY A 44 -2.19 -1.22 18.47
C GLY A 44 -3.25 -1.05 17.40
N LEU A 45 -2.88 -1.21 16.12
CA LEU A 45 -3.83 -1.15 15.02
C LEU A 45 -4.70 -2.42 14.99
N SER A 46 -5.98 -2.24 14.69
CA SER A 46 -6.89 -3.35 14.38
C SER A 46 -6.52 -4.00 13.03
N ALA A 47 -7.14 -5.15 12.72
CA ALA A 47 -6.97 -5.79 11.42
C ALA A 47 -7.39 -4.86 10.26
N GLU A 48 -8.50 -4.12 10.41
CA GLU A 48 -8.98 -3.16 9.40
C GLU A 48 -7.99 -2.01 9.21
N GLU A 49 -7.47 -1.46 10.29
CA GLU A 49 -6.46 -0.40 10.25
C GLU A 49 -5.14 -0.91 9.64
N THR A 50 -4.81 -2.19 9.84
CA THR A 50 -3.63 -2.82 9.24
C THR A 50 -3.80 -2.99 7.72
N TRP A 51 -5.00 -3.37 7.25
CA TRP A 51 -5.31 -3.37 5.83
C TRP A 51 -5.23 -1.98 5.20
N LEU A 52 -5.70 -0.97 5.93
CA LEU A 52 -5.59 0.43 5.51
C LEU A 52 -4.12 0.84 5.38
N LEU A 53 -3.28 0.51 6.35
CA LEU A 53 -1.85 0.80 6.32
C LEU A 53 -1.16 0.16 5.10
N ALA A 54 -1.47 -1.10 4.80
CA ALA A 54 -0.96 -1.80 3.62
C ALA A 54 -1.46 -1.16 2.31
N ALA A 55 -2.73 -0.77 2.26
CA ALA A 55 -3.32 -0.13 1.09
C ALA A 55 -2.70 1.24 0.82
N ILE A 56 -2.41 2.02 1.85
CA ILE A 56 -1.70 3.30 1.72
C ILE A 56 -0.31 3.05 1.13
N ARG A 57 0.43 2.08 1.63
CA ARG A 57 1.76 1.74 1.09
C ARG A 57 1.72 1.43 -0.41
N ILE A 58 0.73 0.65 -0.85
CA ILE A 58 0.56 0.30 -2.26
C ILE A 58 0.12 1.51 -3.08
N HIS A 59 -0.81 2.30 -2.56
CA HIS A 59 -1.33 3.47 -3.26
C HIS A 59 -0.25 4.54 -3.49
N GLU A 60 0.49 4.86 -2.45
CA GLU A 60 1.53 5.88 -2.53
C GLU A 60 2.73 5.41 -3.35
N ASN A 61 3.07 4.12 -3.28
CA ASN A 61 4.16 3.48 -4.02
C ASN A 61 5.44 4.33 -4.07
N GLY A 62 5.71 5.01 -2.96
CA GLY A 62 6.79 5.98 -2.88
C GLY A 62 8.17 5.34 -2.91
N ARG A 63 9.14 6.08 -3.44
CA ARG A 63 10.56 5.74 -3.36
C ARG A 63 11.04 5.73 -1.90
N PRO A 64 12.22 5.16 -1.60
CA PRO A 64 12.81 5.21 -0.27
C PRO A 64 12.82 6.63 0.33
N GLY A 65 12.25 6.78 1.51
CA GLY A 65 12.01 8.05 2.20
C GLY A 65 10.63 8.66 2.01
N LEU A 66 9.81 8.09 1.11
CA LEU A 66 8.44 8.55 0.82
C LEU A 66 7.48 7.37 0.60
N GLU A 67 7.77 6.21 1.19
CA GLU A 67 7.06 4.95 0.92
C GLU A 67 5.55 5.03 1.18
N PHE A 68 5.15 5.84 2.15
CA PHE A 68 3.75 6.05 2.53
C PHE A 68 3.25 7.47 2.17
N GLY A 69 3.95 8.20 1.31
CA GLY A 69 3.59 9.55 0.94
C GLY A 69 3.69 10.58 2.08
N VAL A 70 4.22 10.19 3.22
CA VAL A 70 4.34 11.06 4.38
C VAL A 70 5.63 11.85 4.30
N GLY A 71 5.53 13.14 4.00
CA GLY A 71 6.68 14.04 3.94
C GLY A 71 7.29 14.38 5.30
N GLY A 72 6.60 14.03 6.35
CA GLY A 72 6.92 14.43 7.71
C GLY A 72 6.45 15.84 8.04
N PRO A 73 6.42 16.19 9.32
CA PRO A 73 6.12 17.56 9.73
C PRO A 73 7.20 18.50 9.20
N MET A 74 6.77 19.53 8.54
CA MET A 74 7.66 20.50 7.86
C MET A 74 8.59 21.25 8.82
N ASP A 75 8.20 21.33 10.08
CA ASP A 75 8.80 22.12 11.13
C ASP A 75 9.72 21.36 12.09
N SER A 76 9.65 20.06 12.11
CA SER A 76 10.14 19.27 13.23
C SER A 76 11.54 18.72 13.06
N GLY A 77 12.23 19.07 12.03
CA GLY A 77 13.48 18.37 11.73
C GLY A 77 13.30 16.86 11.57
N HIS A 78 12.06 16.40 11.42
CA HIS A 78 11.74 15.02 11.09
C HIS A 78 12.50 14.60 9.86
N LYS A 79 13.19 13.49 9.98
CA LYS A 79 14.23 13.08 9.04
C LYS A 79 13.83 11.88 8.17
N ALA A 80 12.54 11.49 8.14
CA ALA A 80 12.13 10.33 7.37
C ALA A 80 12.46 10.44 5.89
N HIS A 81 12.29 11.62 5.31
CA HIS A 81 12.71 11.89 3.94
C HIS A 81 14.23 11.86 3.74
N ARG A 82 15.01 11.85 4.81
CA ARG A 82 16.48 11.68 4.78
C ARG A 82 16.90 10.22 4.85
N TYR A 83 16.01 9.33 5.32
CA TYR A 83 16.28 7.91 5.34
C TYR A 83 15.95 7.34 3.96
N ARG A 84 16.98 7.19 3.16
CA ARG A 84 16.86 6.65 1.80
C ARG A 84 17.48 5.25 1.66
N ASP A 85 17.64 4.58 2.78
CA ASP A 85 18.32 3.30 2.92
C ASP A 85 17.36 2.12 3.12
N GLY A 86 16.29 2.07 2.38
CA GLY A 86 15.42 0.90 2.33
C GLY A 86 14.70 0.61 3.65
N VAL A 87 15.12 -0.42 4.37
CA VAL A 87 14.42 -0.91 5.57
C VAL A 87 14.22 0.15 6.63
N LYS A 88 15.22 1.00 6.89
CA LYS A 88 15.13 2.06 7.89
C LYS A 88 14.13 3.13 7.50
N SER A 89 14.17 3.53 6.24
CA SER A 89 13.20 4.48 5.69
C SER A 89 11.78 3.94 5.77
N PHE A 90 11.57 2.71 5.30
CA PHE A 90 10.27 2.04 5.33
C PHE A 90 9.68 2.02 6.75
N ARG A 91 10.46 1.59 7.75
CA ARG A 91 9.99 1.53 9.13
C ARG A 91 9.55 2.90 9.66
N VAL A 92 10.34 3.94 9.42
CA VAL A 92 10.00 5.31 9.87
C VAL A 92 8.73 5.82 9.21
N GLN A 93 8.60 5.65 7.90
CA GLN A 93 7.41 6.04 7.14
C GLN A 93 6.18 5.23 7.58
N CYS A 94 6.35 3.93 7.76
CA CYS A 94 5.29 3.03 8.24
C CYS A 94 4.79 3.46 9.63
N ALA A 95 5.70 3.76 10.56
CA ALA A 95 5.36 4.21 11.91
C ALA A 95 4.57 5.53 11.90
N TRP A 96 4.91 6.47 11.05
CA TRP A 96 4.16 7.71 10.93
C TRP A 96 2.77 7.52 10.34
N ALA A 97 2.66 6.68 9.31
CA ALA A 97 1.37 6.32 8.72
C ALA A 97 0.48 5.61 9.76
N ALA A 98 1.04 4.64 10.49
CA ALA A 98 0.35 3.91 11.56
C ALA A 98 -0.13 4.85 12.67
N GLY A 99 0.75 5.75 13.15
CA GLY A 99 0.39 6.75 14.15
C GLY A 99 -0.72 7.72 13.66
N THR A 100 -0.69 8.07 12.39
CA THR A 100 -1.73 8.91 11.78
C THR A 100 -3.06 8.16 11.70
N ILE A 101 -3.06 6.90 11.29
CA ILE A 101 -4.25 6.05 11.27
C ILE A 101 -4.82 5.95 12.68
N LYS A 102 -4.02 5.52 13.65
CA LYS A 102 -4.46 5.34 15.04
C LYS A 102 -5.10 6.60 15.64
N LYS A 103 -4.53 7.75 15.33
CA LYS A 103 -4.98 9.03 15.88
C LYS A 103 -6.21 9.61 15.16
N ARG A 104 -6.41 9.30 13.88
CA ARG A 104 -7.34 10.07 13.03
C ARG A 104 -8.33 9.24 12.23
N TYR A 105 -8.12 7.95 12.06
CA TYR A 105 -9.05 7.11 11.34
C TYR A 105 -10.19 6.66 12.26
N THR A 106 -11.41 6.92 11.82
CA THR A 106 -12.64 6.63 12.58
C THR A 106 -13.54 5.62 11.86
N GLY A 107 -12.98 4.88 10.88
CA GLY A 107 -13.75 3.96 10.05
C GLY A 107 -14.21 4.55 8.72
N ASP A 108 -14.12 5.86 8.53
CA ASP A 108 -14.51 6.54 7.29
C ASP A 108 -13.30 7.01 6.49
N LEU A 109 -13.08 6.37 5.34
CA LEU A 109 -12.00 6.70 4.42
C LEU A 109 -12.15 8.06 3.76
N ALA A 110 -13.38 8.54 3.53
CA ALA A 110 -13.59 9.84 2.91
C ALA A 110 -13.15 10.97 3.84
N THR A 111 -13.52 10.89 5.10
CA THR A 111 -13.09 11.83 6.13
C THR A 111 -11.58 11.72 6.38
N PHE A 112 -11.03 10.51 6.45
CA PHE A 112 -9.61 10.29 6.61
C PHE A 112 -8.81 10.85 5.43
N GLY A 113 -9.29 10.65 4.20
CA GLY A 113 -8.69 11.16 2.97
C GLY A 113 -8.56 12.66 2.94
N LYS A 114 -9.54 13.41 3.47
CA LYS A 114 -9.47 14.87 3.59
C LYS A 114 -8.29 15.34 4.44
N ARG A 115 -7.85 14.52 5.40
CA ARG A 115 -6.71 14.83 6.27
C ARG A 115 -5.41 14.25 5.74
N TYR A 116 -5.45 13.07 5.11
CA TYR A 116 -4.26 12.39 4.61
C TYR A 116 -3.79 12.96 3.26
N ASN A 117 -4.72 13.17 2.34
CA ASN A 117 -4.47 13.76 1.02
C ASN A 117 -5.55 14.80 0.68
N PRO A 118 -5.49 16.01 1.24
CA PRO A 118 -6.56 17.00 1.11
C PRO A 118 -6.83 17.46 -0.32
N ARG A 119 -5.81 17.43 -1.19
CA ARG A 119 -5.96 17.89 -2.58
C ARG A 119 -6.78 16.93 -3.44
N HIS A 120 -6.72 15.64 -3.15
CA HIS A 120 -7.35 14.58 -3.95
C HIS A 120 -8.12 13.59 -3.07
N ALA A 121 -8.74 14.06 -2.00
CA ALA A 121 -9.32 13.24 -0.94
C ALA A 121 -10.30 12.16 -1.44
N ALA A 122 -11.22 12.51 -2.34
CA ALA A 122 -12.23 11.57 -2.85
C ALA A 122 -11.60 10.48 -3.73
N ALA A 123 -10.74 10.87 -4.67
CA ALA A 123 -10.04 9.93 -5.55
C ALA A 123 -9.10 9.03 -4.73
N TRP A 124 -8.38 9.61 -3.76
CA TRP A 124 -7.51 8.88 -2.86
C TRP A 124 -8.29 7.83 -2.05
N ALA A 125 -9.40 8.22 -1.43
CA ALA A 125 -10.24 7.31 -0.64
C ALA A 125 -10.80 6.16 -1.50
N GLY A 126 -11.28 6.45 -2.70
CA GLY A 126 -11.77 5.44 -3.63
C GLY A 126 -10.69 4.44 -4.05
N ASN A 127 -9.50 4.92 -4.38
CA ASN A 127 -8.37 4.07 -4.75
C ASN A 127 -7.91 3.18 -3.58
N VAL A 128 -7.77 3.75 -2.39
CA VAL A 128 -7.39 3.02 -1.18
C VAL A 128 -8.42 1.95 -0.84
N ALA A 129 -9.73 2.27 -0.92
CA ALA A 129 -10.80 1.31 -0.70
C ALA A 129 -10.72 0.13 -1.68
N ALA A 130 -10.51 0.40 -2.96
CA ALA A 130 -10.36 -0.63 -3.99
C ALA A 130 -9.15 -1.54 -3.71
N ILE A 131 -8.03 -0.98 -3.26
CA ILE A 131 -6.83 -1.74 -2.88
C ILE A 131 -7.12 -2.63 -1.67
N ILE A 132 -7.81 -2.13 -0.63
CA ILE A 132 -8.18 -2.93 0.55
C ILE A 132 -9.02 -4.15 0.15
N VAL A 133 -10.06 -3.94 -0.66
CA VAL A 133 -10.92 -5.04 -1.15
C VAL A 133 -10.10 -6.08 -1.90
N ARG A 134 -9.18 -5.63 -2.74
CA ARG A 134 -8.32 -6.53 -3.52
C ARG A 134 -7.33 -7.29 -2.64
N LEU A 135 -6.68 -6.64 -1.69
CA LEU A 135 -5.77 -7.27 -0.74
C LEU A 135 -6.50 -8.35 0.08
N LYS A 136 -7.66 -8.03 0.64
CA LYS A 136 -8.47 -8.99 1.39
C LYS A 136 -8.85 -10.21 0.53
N ARG A 137 -9.19 -10.01 -0.72
CA ARG A 137 -9.48 -11.11 -1.66
C ARG A 137 -8.25 -11.98 -1.92
N LEU A 138 -7.09 -11.38 -2.18
CA LEU A 138 -5.84 -12.11 -2.45
C LEU A 138 -5.38 -12.96 -1.27
N HIS A 139 -5.65 -12.52 -0.06
CA HIS A 139 -5.23 -13.18 1.18
C HIS A 139 -6.38 -13.88 1.93
N ASN A 140 -7.53 -14.10 1.26
CA ASN A 140 -8.71 -14.72 1.86
C ASN A 140 -9.16 -14.06 3.17
N GLY A 141 -9.04 -12.74 3.26
CA GLY A 141 -9.38 -11.94 4.44
C GLY A 141 -8.43 -12.06 5.62
N ARG A 142 -7.33 -12.81 5.51
CA ARG A 142 -6.33 -12.98 6.56
C ARG A 142 -5.11 -12.12 6.25
N LEU A 143 -4.61 -11.42 7.26
CA LEU A 143 -3.34 -10.69 7.13
C LEU A 143 -2.20 -11.70 6.89
N PRO A 144 -1.38 -11.51 5.84
CA PRO A 144 -0.32 -12.44 5.48
C PRO A 144 0.85 -12.41 6.46
#